data_c49563d5475c6135b8c8282a12603c80
#
_entry.id   c49563d5475c6135b8c8282a12603c80
#
_cell.length_a   1.000
_cell.length_b   1.000
_cell.length_c   1.000
_cell.angle_alpha   90.00
_cell.angle_beta   90.00
_cell.angle_gamma   90.00
#
_symmetry.space_group_name_H-M   'P 1'
#
loop_
_entity.id
_entity.type
_entity.pdbx_description
1 polymer ?
#
loop_
_entity_poly.entity_id
_entity_poly.type
_entity_poly.pdbx_seq_one_letter_code
_entity_poly.pdbx_strand_id
1 'polypeptide(L)'
;QRQMCIRDSYILPLSHDEVVHGKKSLIGRMPGEYADKFSQTRLLLMYQMAHPGKKLTFMGTELAQFIEWNFRQSLDWLLLDYPTHEAMQQFVRELNHFYTRTPVLYQLDDSWDGFEWISVDDRAHSVLAFLRKDAEGNKILCLFNFTPVEHYPYRVRLPFMATLDQAISNVDLREIKDVETVQLEDGYYADIMLSPYEAVYYYVNETEPGQQLQ
;
A
#
# COMPACT_ATOMS: atom_id res chain seq x y z
N GLN A 1 1.59 27.89 8.37
CA GLN A 1 0.93 27.26 7.21
C GLN A 1 1.71 26.04 6.69
N ARG A 2 3.03 26.13 6.48
CA ARG A 2 3.85 25.01 5.97
C ARG A 2 3.88 23.79 6.91
N GLN A 3 3.88 24.01 8.22
CA GLN A 3 3.88 22.95 9.22
C GLN A 3 2.53 22.20 9.31
N MET A 4 1.41 22.88 9.06
CA MET A 4 0.08 22.26 9.04
C MET A 4 -0.10 21.31 7.86
N CYS A 5 0.32 21.72 6.65
CA CYS A 5 0.20 20.85 5.46
C CYS A 5 1.04 19.57 5.55
N ILE A 6 2.23 19.65 6.16
CA ILE A 6 3.12 18.49 6.34
C ILE A 6 2.59 17.54 7.42
N ARG A 7 1.95 18.08 8.46
CA ARG A 7 1.59 17.33 9.67
C ARG A 7 0.39 16.41 9.47
N ASP A 8 -0.54 16.77 8.60
CA ASP A 8 -1.86 16.13 8.56
C ASP A 8 -2.15 15.33 7.29
N SER A 9 -1.32 15.42 6.24
CA SER A 9 -1.65 14.85 4.93
C SER A 9 -0.49 14.19 4.17
N TYR A 10 0.76 14.40 4.56
CA TYR A 10 1.89 13.96 3.75
C TYR A 10 2.92 13.17 4.53
N ILE A 11 3.39 12.08 3.94
CA ILE A 11 4.55 11.33 4.42
C ILE A 11 5.81 12.00 3.86
N LEU A 12 6.83 12.18 4.70
CA LEU A 12 8.14 12.63 4.25
C LEU A 12 8.74 11.60 3.29
N PRO A 13 9.29 12.04 2.15
CA PRO A 13 9.87 11.13 1.17
C PRO A 13 11.10 10.42 1.75
N LEU A 14 11.23 9.14 1.42
CA LEU A 14 12.38 8.31 1.79
C LEU A 14 13.55 8.64 0.87
N SER A 15 14.33 9.67 1.21
CA SER A 15 15.47 10.16 0.44
C SER A 15 16.78 9.46 0.83
N HIS A 16 17.89 9.96 0.29
CA HIS A 16 19.24 9.50 0.65
C HIS A 16 19.52 9.57 2.16
N ASP A 17 18.95 10.57 2.86
CA ASP A 17 19.12 10.74 4.30
C ASP A 17 18.65 9.54 5.13
N GLU A 18 17.77 8.74 4.55
CA GLU A 18 17.24 7.56 5.22
C GLU A 18 18.10 6.29 5.02
N VAL A 19 19.07 6.30 4.12
CA VAL A 19 19.84 5.12 3.72
C VAL A 19 21.36 5.33 3.70
N VAL A 20 21.85 6.47 4.22
CA VAL A 20 23.27 6.80 4.32
C VAL A 20 23.96 6.07 5.47
N HIS A 21 25.28 6.15 5.49
CA HIS A 21 26.17 5.50 6.45
C HIS A 21 25.69 5.61 7.91
N GLY A 22 25.62 4.47 8.59
CA GLY A 22 25.16 4.34 9.98
C GLY A 22 23.65 4.25 10.17
N LYS A 23 22.84 4.39 9.10
CA LYS A 23 21.36 4.32 9.18
C LYS A 23 20.77 3.01 8.66
N LYS A 24 21.56 2.14 8.08
CA LYS A 24 21.17 0.94 7.32
C LYS A 24 20.42 1.29 6.03
N SER A 25 20.32 0.32 5.13
CA SER A 25 19.41 0.40 3.98
C SER A 25 17.95 0.27 4.41
N LEU A 26 17.02 0.58 3.51
CA LEU A 26 15.60 0.48 3.83
C LEU A 26 15.21 -0.94 4.25
N ILE A 27 15.55 -1.94 3.42
CA ILE A 27 15.31 -3.35 3.75
C ILE A 27 16.10 -3.81 4.99
N GLY A 28 17.30 -3.29 5.19
CA GLY A 28 18.14 -3.61 6.36
C GLY A 28 17.55 -3.20 7.71
N ARG A 29 16.57 -2.29 7.72
CA ARG A 29 15.82 -1.87 8.92
C ARG A 29 14.63 -2.76 9.22
N MET A 30 14.11 -3.49 8.23
CA MET A 30 12.94 -4.33 8.43
C MET A 30 13.28 -5.46 9.41
N PRO A 31 12.45 -5.68 10.45
CA PRO A 31 12.63 -6.80 11.37
C PRO A 31 12.30 -8.14 10.71
N GLY A 32 12.58 -9.23 11.42
CA GLY A 32 12.24 -10.60 10.99
C GLY A 32 13.27 -11.23 10.07
N GLU A 33 12.86 -12.36 9.50
CA GLU A 33 13.67 -13.18 8.60
C GLU A 33 13.81 -12.55 7.20
N TYR A 34 14.64 -13.15 6.37
CA TYR A 34 14.93 -12.62 5.02
C TYR A 34 13.65 -12.38 4.18
N ALA A 35 12.72 -13.33 4.15
CA ALA A 35 11.46 -13.21 3.42
C ALA A 35 10.57 -12.09 3.97
N ASP A 36 10.50 -11.97 5.32
CA ASP A 36 9.70 -10.94 5.99
C ASP A 36 10.17 -9.53 5.63
N LYS A 37 11.49 -9.35 5.50
CA LYS A 37 12.07 -8.05 5.12
C LYS A 37 11.60 -7.59 3.74
N PHE A 38 11.53 -8.50 2.77
CA PHE A 38 11.01 -8.19 1.44
C PHE A 38 9.53 -7.88 1.46
N SER A 39 8.73 -8.67 2.19
CA SER A 39 7.29 -8.44 2.34
C SER A 39 7.01 -7.06 2.95
N GLN A 40 7.70 -6.72 4.03
CA GLN A 40 7.57 -5.41 4.69
C GLN A 40 8.07 -4.24 3.82
N THR A 41 9.13 -4.44 3.03
CA THR A 41 9.62 -3.41 2.12
C THR A 41 8.59 -3.16 1.02
N ARG A 42 8.00 -4.21 0.43
CA ARG A 42 6.92 -4.08 -0.56
C ARG A 42 5.69 -3.40 0.04
N LEU A 43 5.28 -3.81 1.25
CA LEU A 43 4.17 -3.17 1.99
C LEU A 43 4.42 -1.67 2.18
N LEU A 44 5.63 -1.29 2.63
CA LEU A 44 5.98 0.13 2.84
C LEU A 44 5.93 0.92 1.54
N LEU A 45 6.40 0.36 0.42
CA LEU A 45 6.34 1.03 -0.89
C LEU A 45 4.88 1.18 -1.36
N MET A 46 4.03 0.18 -1.18
CA MET A 46 2.60 0.32 -1.47
C MET A 46 1.98 1.39 -0.56
N TYR A 47 2.25 1.37 0.74
CA TYR A 47 1.74 2.41 1.64
C TYR A 47 2.15 3.82 1.17
N GLN A 48 3.41 4.00 0.77
CA GLN A 48 3.90 5.26 0.22
C GLN A 48 3.17 5.66 -1.06
N MET A 49 2.91 4.70 -1.97
CA MET A 49 2.21 4.99 -3.24
C MET A 49 0.74 5.34 -3.05
N ALA A 50 0.07 4.73 -2.08
CA ALA A 50 -1.34 5.01 -1.79
C ALA A 50 -1.54 6.31 -0.99
N HIS A 51 -0.62 6.67 -0.10
CA HIS A 51 -0.77 7.85 0.74
C HIS A 51 -0.68 9.15 -0.08
N PRO A 52 -1.46 10.20 0.21
CA PRO A 52 -1.39 11.48 -0.52
C PRO A 52 0.01 12.08 -0.54
N GLY A 53 0.31 12.85 -1.58
CA GLY A 53 1.56 13.58 -1.77
C GLY A 53 2.48 12.99 -2.84
N LYS A 54 3.51 13.75 -3.21
CA LYS A 54 4.47 13.34 -4.25
C LYS A 54 5.32 12.16 -3.81
N LYS A 55 5.53 11.23 -4.73
CA LYS A 55 6.27 9.99 -4.48
C LYS A 55 7.76 10.19 -4.71
N LEU A 56 8.58 9.60 -3.86
CA LEU A 56 10.02 9.52 -4.04
C LEU A 56 10.51 8.16 -3.57
N THR A 57 11.14 7.44 -4.47
CA THR A 57 11.88 6.20 -4.17
C THR A 57 13.35 6.46 -4.46
N PHE A 58 14.20 6.31 -3.45
CA PHE A 58 15.62 6.54 -3.63
C PHE A 58 16.30 5.32 -4.27
N MET A 59 17.29 5.58 -5.13
CA MET A 59 18.02 4.56 -5.90
C MET A 59 18.53 3.42 -5.01
N GLY A 60 18.39 2.18 -5.49
CA GLY A 60 18.76 0.96 -4.77
C GLY A 60 17.64 0.36 -3.92
N THR A 61 16.57 1.11 -3.63
CA THR A 61 15.39 0.57 -2.96
C THR A 61 14.68 -0.46 -3.82
N GLU A 62 14.62 -0.25 -5.13
CA GLU A 62 14.03 -1.17 -6.11
C GLU A 62 14.77 -2.50 -6.22
N LEU A 63 16.06 -2.53 -5.85
CA LEU A 63 16.86 -3.74 -5.79
C LEU A 63 16.81 -4.40 -4.40
N ALA A 64 16.21 -3.72 -3.42
CA ALA A 64 16.25 -4.12 -2.02
C ALA A 64 17.68 -4.38 -1.53
N GLN A 65 18.64 -3.51 -1.89
CA GLN A 65 20.02 -3.69 -1.48
C GLN A 65 20.18 -3.59 0.02
N PHE A 66 20.96 -4.51 0.62
CA PHE A 66 21.20 -4.54 2.06
C PHE A 66 22.30 -3.57 2.50
N ILE A 67 23.22 -3.22 1.59
CA ILE A 67 24.27 -2.25 1.86
C ILE A 67 23.68 -0.83 1.88
N GLU A 68 24.26 0.02 2.73
CA GLU A 68 23.92 1.44 2.77
C GLU A 68 24.34 2.13 1.47
N TRP A 69 23.60 3.17 1.10
CA TRP A 69 23.96 3.94 -0.06
C TRP A 69 25.33 4.66 0.14
N ASN A 70 26.19 4.51 -0.85
CA ASN A 70 27.49 5.13 -0.89
C ASN A 70 27.72 5.77 -2.26
N PHE A 71 27.84 7.10 -2.30
CA PHE A 71 28.06 7.85 -3.52
C PHE A 71 29.36 7.55 -4.27
N ARG A 72 30.33 6.86 -3.62
CA ARG A 72 31.63 6.50 -4.19
C ARG A 72 31.63 5.18 -4.97
N GLN A 73 30.53 4.47 -4.97
CA GLN A 73 30.41 3.16 -5.62
C GLN A 73 29.07 3.03 -6.34
N SER A 74 29.03 2.14 -7.32
CA SER A 74 27.81 1.75 -8.01
C SER A 74 26.80 1.09 -7.07
N LEU A 75 25.51 1.06 -7.47
CA LEU A 75 24.52 0.19 -6.85
C LEU A 75 24.96 -1.28 -7.02
N ASP A 76 24.47 -2.12 -6.13
CA ASP A 76 24.78 -3.56 -6.12
C ASP A 76 23.94 -4.32 -7.14
N TRP A 77 24.24 -4.09 -8.44
CA TRP A 77 23.52 -4.69 -9.56
C TRP A 77 23.58 -6.22 -9.60
N LEU A 78 24.56 -6.84 -8.96
CA LEU A 78 24.69 -8.30 -8.87
C LEU A 78 23.52 -8.93 -8.10
N LEU A 79 22.79 -8.15 -7.30
CA LEU A 79 21.60 -8.63 -6.60
C LEU A 79 20.52 -9.13 -7.57
N LEU A 80 20.48 -8.62 -8.82
CA LEU A 80 19.51 -9.07 -9.82
C LEU A 80 19.75 -10.51 -10.30
N ASP A 81 20.92 -11.10 -10.02
CA ASP A 81 21.16 -12.53 -10.25
C ASP A 81 20.42 -13.43 -9.24
N TYR A 82 19.85 -12.83 -8.18
CA TYR A 82 19.09 -13.56 -7.16
C TYR A 82 17.58 -13.36 -7.37
N PRO A 83 16.79 -14.44 -7.48
CA PRO A 83 15.37 -14.37 -7.84
C PRO A 83 14.53 -13.45 -6.95
N THR A 84 14.84 -13.38 -5.65
CA THR A 84 14.09 -12.53 -4.69
C THR A 84 14.29 -11.04 -4.97
N HIS A 85 15.49 -10.63 -5.35
CA HIS A 85 15.83 -9.25 -5.70
C HIS A 85 15.28 -8.88 -7.07
N GLU A 86 15.36 -9.80 -8.05
CA GLU A 86 14.73 -9.63 -9.34
C GLU A 86 13.21 -9.46 -9.21
N ALA A 87 12.55 -10.32 -8.42
CA ALA A 87 11.12 -10.21 -8.13
C ALA A 87 10.76 -8.87 -7.44
N MET A 88 11.64 -8.37 -6.56
CA MET A 88 11.46 -7.06 -5.96
C MET A 88 11.52 -5.94 -7.00
N GLN A 89 12.46 -5.96 -7.91
CA GLN A 89 12.56 -4.96 -8.99
C GLN A 89 11.33 -5.02 -9.91
N GLN A 90 10.88 -6.21 -10.27
CA GLN A 90 9.65 -6.39 -11.06
C GLN A 90 8.44 -5.82 -10.34
N PHE A 91 8.28 -6.13 -9.05
CA PHE A 91 7.21 -5.59 -8.23
C PHE A 91 7.22 -4.04 -8.22
N VAL A 92 8.37 -3.42 -8.00
CA VAL A 92 8.49 -1.94 -8.00
C VAL A 92 8.13 -1.36 -9.37
N ARG A 93 8.52 -2.04 -10.47
CA ARG A 93 8.13 -1.64 -11.83
C ARG A 93 6.61 -1.69 -12.01
N GLU A 94 5.98 -2.78 -11.61
CA GLU A 94 4.53 -2.95 -11.70
C GLU A 94 3.79 -1.94 -10.85
N LEU A 95 4.24 -1.71 -9.62
CA LEU A 95 3.67 -0.71 -8.72
C LEU A 95 3.75 0.71 -9.31
N ASN A 96 4.88 1.08 -9.93
CA ASN A 96 5.05 2.36 -10.61
C ASN A 96 4.13 2.48 -11.82
N HIS A 97 3.98 1.42 -12.61
CA HIS A 97 3.05 1.40 -13.74
C HIS A 97 1.60 1.47 -13.28
N PHE A 98 1.26 0.77 -12.21
CA PHE A 98 -0.06 0.86 -11.61
C PHE A 98 -0.36 2.29 -11.15
N TYR A 99 0.55 2.92 -10.40
CA TYR A 99 0.39 4.29 -9.93
C TYR A 99 0.16 5.28 -11.10
N THR A 100 1.00 5.22 -12.14
CA THR A 100 0.91 6.16 -13.27
C THR A 100 -0.36 6.00 -14.11
N ARG A 101 -0.99 4.83 -14.09
CA ARG A 101 -2.22 4.53 -14.82
C ARG A 101 -3.50 4.71 -13.98
N THR A 102 -3.35 5.04 -12.70
CA THR A 102 -4.45 5.07 -11.73
C THR A 102 -4.62 6.48 -11.17
N PRO A 103 -5.35 7.38 -11.86
CA PRO A 103 -5.54 8.79 -11.46
C PRO A 103 -6.05 8.96 -10.04
N VAL A 104 -6.86 8.02 -9.54
CA VAL A 104 -7.37 7.99 -8.17
C VAL A 104 -6.26 8.13 -7.12
N LEU A 105 -5.03 7.68 -7.41
CA LEU A 105 -3.91 7.73 -6.47
C LEU A 105 -3.16 9.07 -6.45
N TYR A 106 -3.40 9.98 -7.41
CA TYR A 106 -2.62 11.21 -7.50
C TYR A 106 -3.39 12.48 -7.92
N GLN A 107 -4.60 12.36 -8.49
CA GLN A 107 -5.31 13.50 -9.06
C GLN A 107 -5.70 14.54 -7.99
N LEU A 108 -6.08 14.09 -6.80
CA LEU A 108 -6.47 14.94 -5.67
C LEU A 108 -5.48 14.82 -4.49
N ASP A 109 -4.18 14.81 -4.78
CA ASP A 109 -3.13 14.63 -3.76
C ASP A 109 -2.99 15.82 -2.80
N ASP A 110 -3.46 16.98 -3.19
CA ASP A 110 -3.37 18.24 -2.42
C ASP A 110 -4.72 18.66 -1.80
N SER A 111 -5.73 17.79 -1.88
CA SER A 111 -7.07 18.00 -1.33
C SER A 111 -7.49 16.88 -0.38
N TRP A 112 -8.21 17.23 0.68
CA TRP A 112 -8.89 16.28 1.54
C TRP A 112 -9.99 15.50 0.83
N ASP A 113 -10.52 16.02 -0.29
CA ASP A 113 -11.53 15.33 -1.08
C ASP A 113 -10.99 14.02 -1.68
N GLY A 114 -9.69 13.93 -1.90
CA GLY A 114 -9.00 12.75 -2.43
C GLY A 114 -8.66 11.66 -1.41
N PHE A 115 -8.99 11.86 -0.12
CA PHE A 115 -8.57 10.93 0.94
C PHE A 115 -9.61 10.82 2.06
N GLU A 116 -9.88 9.60 2.49
CA GLU A 116 -10.78 9.33 3.62
C GLU A 116 -10.29 8.13 4.44
N TRP A 117 -10.10 8.31 5.73
CA TRP A 117 -9.81 7.20 6.64
C TRP A 117 -11.03 6.28 6.80
N ILE A 118 -10.80 4.98 6.66
CA ILE A 118 -11.79 3.92 6.92
C ILE A 118 -11.49 3.24 8.25
N SER A 119 -10.23 2.89 8.50
CA SER A 119 -9.77 2.35 9.78
C SER A 119 -8.38 2.89 10.08
N VAL A 120 -8.25 3.66 11.16
CA VAL A 120 -6.98 4.28 11.59
C VAL A 120 -6.58 3.90 13.01
N ASP A 121 -7.53 3.44 13.82
CA ASP A 121 -7.33 3.19 15.25
C ASP A 121 -7.34 1.70 15.64
N ASP A 122 -7.28 0.78 14.68
CA ASP A 122 -7.24 -0.66 14.95
C ASP A 122 -5.86 -1.10 15.43
N ARG A 123 -5.57 -0.75 16.68
CA ARG A 123 -4.30 -1.11 17.34
C ARG A 123 -4.18 -2.59 17.65
N ALA A 124 -5.31 -3.29 17.78
CA ALA A 124 -5.32 -4.71 18.12
C ALA A 124 -4.77 -5.56 16.97
N HIS A 125 -5.10 -5.20 15.73
CA HIS A 125 -4.64 -5.91 14.53
C HIS A 125 -3.51 -5.19 13.82
N SER A 126 -3.21 -3.92 14.16
CA SER A 126 -2.25 -3.07 13.45
C SER A 126 -2.53 -3.00 11.95
N VAL A 127 -3.81 -2.84 11.60
CA VAL A 127 -4.28 -2.69 10.23
C VAL A 127 -4.71 -1.24 10.01
N LEU A 128 -4.30 -0.68 8.88
CA LEU A 128 -4.78 0.61 8.38
C LEU A 128 -5.63 0.40 7.14
N ALA A 129 -6.70 1.18 7.01
CA ALA A 129 -7.51 1.21 5.80
C ALA A 129 -7.95 2.65 5.49
N PHE A 130 -7.89 3.02 4.21
CA PHE A 130 -8.37 4.31 3.73
C PHE A 130 -8.83 4.24 2.27
N LEU A 131 -9.65 5.20 1.88
CA LEU A 131 -10.06 5.41 0.50
C LEU A 131 -9.22 6.51 -0.14
N ARG A 132 -8.83 6.28 -1.41
CA ARG A 132 -8.41 7.31 -2.34
C ARG A 132 -9.55 7.59 -3.31
N LYS A 133 -9.68 8.85 -3.72
CA LYS A 133 -10.76 9.32 -4.59
C LYS A 133 -10.18 10.24 -5.67
N ASP A 134 -10.79 10.23 -6.85
CA ASP A 134 -10.51 11.20 -7.90
C ASP A 134 -11.66 12.20 -8.08
N ALA A 135 -11.51 13.14 -9.01
CA ALA A 135 -12.52 14.16 -9.29
C ALA A 135 -13.76 13.60 -10.00
N GLU A 136 -13.63 12.45 -10.64
CA GLU A 136 -14.71 11.75 -11.33
C GLU A 136 -15.56 10.90 -10.39
N GLY A 137 -15.14 10.74 -9.13
CA GLY A 137 -15.84 9.95 -8.11
C GLY A 137 -15.40 8.49 -8.04
N ASN A 138 -14.40 8.07 -8.82
CA ASN A 138 -13.83 6.76 -8.69
C ASN A 138 -13.10 6.62 -7.35
N LYS A 139 -13.09 5.39 -6.80
CA LYS A 139 -12.53 5.11 -5.48
C LYS A 139 -11.63 3.87 -5.51
N ILE A 140 -10.58 3.92 -4.69
CA ILE A 140 -9.75 2.76 -4.37
C ILE A 140 -9.69 2.63 -2.85
N LEU A 141 -10.02 1.44 -2.35
CA LEU A 141 -9.82 1.05 -0.97
C LEU A 141 -8.44 0.45 -0.82
N CYS A 142 -7.63 1.01 0.08
CA CYS A 142 -6.27 0.56 0.38
C CYS A 142 -6.24 -0.01 1.79
N LEU A 143 -5.76 -1.26 1.95
CA LEU A 143 -5.59 -1.92 3.24
C LEU A 143 -4.13 -2.35 3.45
N PHE A 144 -3.69 -2.29 4.71
CA PHE A 144 -2.30 -2.59 5.10
C PHE A 144 -2.29 -3.35 6.42
N ASN A 145 -1.81 -4.59 6.39
CA ASN A 145 -1.53 -5.40 7.58
C ASN A 145 -0.04 -5.29 7.93
N PHE A 146 0.29 -4.57 9.00
CA PHE A 146 1.67 -4.37 9.46
C PHE A 146 2.19 -5.48 10.37
N THR A 147 1.48 -6.61 10.47
CA THR A 147 1.82 -7.71 11.38
C THR A 147 2.22 -8.98 10.63
N PRO A 148 2.98 -9.89 11.29
CA PRO A 148 3.27 -11.21 10.75
C PRO A 148 2.09 -12.19 10.92
N VAL A 149 0.89 -11.68 11.24
CA VAL A 149 -0.29 -12.50 11.53
C VAL A 149 -1.29 -12.35 10.38
N GLU A 150 -1.84 -13.48 9.96
CA GLU A 150 -2.98 -13.50 9.05
C GLU A 150 -4.26 -13.08 9.77
N HIS A 151 -5.06 -12.24 9.13
CA HIS A 151 -6.38 -11.87 9.60
C HIS A 151 -7.44 -12.38 8.62
N TYR A 152 -8.29 -13.33 9.08
CA TYR A 152 -9.39 -13.86 8.29
C TYR A 152 -10.57 -14.31 9.15
N PRO A 153 -11.74 -13.71 8.95
CA PRO A 153 -11.96 -12.51 8.15
C PRO A 153 -11.49 -11.24 8.88
N TYR A 154 -10.88 -10.31 8.14
CA TYR A 154 -10.74 -8.94 8.60
C TYR A 154 -11.94 -8.15 8.12
N ARG A 155 -12.75 -7.66 9.05
CA ARG A 155 -14.00 -6.96 8.74
C ARG A 155 -13.79 -5.47 8.63
N VAL A 156 -14.03 -4.94 7.44
CA VAL A 156 -13.92 -3.51 7.13
C VAL A 156 -15.32 -2.90 7.01
N ARG A 157 -15.58 -1.80 7.72
CA ARG A 157 -16.81 -1.03 7.57
C ARG A 157 -16.63 0.01 6.48
N LEU A 158 -17.56 0.06 5.54
CA LEU A 158 -17.60 1.05 4.47
C LEU A 158 -18.82 1.96 4.61
N PRO A 159 -18.76 3.22 4.13
CA PRO A 159 -19.89 4.14 4.19
C PRO A 159 -20.96 3.87 3.13
N PHE A 160 -20.74 2.91 2.22
CA PHE A 160 -21.61 2.56 1.10
C PHE A 160 -21.57 1.06 0.81
N MET A 161 -22.57 0.59 0.05
CA MET A 161 -22.58 -0.75 -0.52
C MET A 161 -21.72 -0.79 -1.77
N ALA A 162 -20.90 -1.82 -1.92
CA ALA A 162 -19.99 -1.95 -3.08
C ALA A 162 -19.56 -3.39 -3.33
N THR A 163 -19.13 -3.64 -4.57
CA THR A 163 -18.24 -4.75 -4.92
C THR A 163 -16.81 -4.22 -4.96
N LEU A 164 -15.88 -4.97 -4.36
CA LEU A 164 -14.46 -4.66 -4.27
C LEU A 164 -13.69 -5.59 -5.18
N ASP A 165 -13.13 -5.04 -6.28
CA ASP A 165 -12.33 -5.81 -7.23
C ASP A 165 -10.84 -5.62 -6.90
N GLN A 166 -10.12 -6.71 -6.61
CA GLN A 166 -8.71 -6.61 -6.27
C GLN A 166 -7.89 -6.03 -7.43
N ALA A 167 -7.26 -4.90 -7.19
CA ALA A 167 -6.46 -4.17 -8.18
C ALA A 167 -4.98 -4.57 -8.17
N ILE A 168 -4.37 -4.59 -6.98
CA ILE A 168 -2.95 -4.96 -6.78
C ILE A 168 -2.72 -5.41 -5.33
N SER A 169 -1.83 -6.37 -5.14
CA SER A 169 -1.33 -6.81 -3.82
C SER A 169 0.17 -7.06 -3.88
N ASN A 170 0.87 -6.96 -2.75
CA ASN A 170 2.28 -7.38 -2.63
C ASN A 170 2.43 -8.88 -2.38
N VAL A 171 1.33 -9.65 -2.36
CA VAL A 171 1.30 -11.10 -2.17
C VAL A 171 0.87 -11.76 -3.48
N ASP A 172 1.77 -12.54 -4.10
CA ASP A 172 1.64 -13.06 -5.47
C ASP A 172 0.71 -14.27 -5.64
N LEU A 173 0.23 -14.90 -4.55
CA LEU A 173 -0.32 -16.26 -4.61
C LEU A 173 -1.81 -16.35 -4.29
N ARG A 174 -2.53 -15.25 -4.33
CA ARG A 174 -3.94 -15.27 -4.02
C ARG A 174 -4.79 -15.41 -5.27
N GLU A 175 -5.74 -16.34 -5.25
CA GLU A 175 -6.86 -16.32 -6.17
C GLU A 175 -7.58 -14.97 -5.98
N ILE A 176 -7.58 -14.14 -7.02
CA ILE A 176 -8.26 -12.84 -7.02
C ILE A 176 -9.74 -13.12 -6.85
N LYS A 177 -10.34 -12.64 -5.79
CA LYS A 177 -11.77 -12.75 -5.53
C LYS A 177 -12.33 -11.36 -5.30
N ASP A 178 -13.39 -11.08 -6.03
CA ASP A 178 -14.20 -9.92 -5.75
C ASP A 178 -14.87 -10.12 -4.38
N VAL A 179 -14.91 -9.06 -3.60
CA VAL A 179 -15.52 -9.07 -2.27
C VAL A 179 -16.74 -8.18 -2.31
N GLU A 180 -17.90 -8.77 -2.04
CA GLU A 180 -19.15 -8.01 -1.91
C GLU A 180 -19.32 -7.53 -0.47
N THR A 181 -19.85 -6.31 -0.33
CA THR A 181 -20.23 -5.80 0.99
C THR A 181 -21.56 -6.39 1.41
N VAL A 182 -21.69 -6.67 2.69
CA VAL A 182 -22.92 -7.12 3.33
C VAL A 182 -23.48 -5.97 4.15
N GLN A 183 -24.79 -5.70 4.00
CA GLN A 183 -25.49 -4.72 4.83
C GLN A 183 -25.85 -5.34 6.18
N LEU A 184 -25.43 -4.70 7.26
CA LEU A 184 -25.84 -4.99 8.64
C LEU A 184 -26.64 -3.79 9.20
N GLU A 185 -27.11 -3.90 10.44
CA GLU A 185 -27.99 -2.87 11.06
C GLU A 185 -27.35 -1.47 11.10
N ASP A 186 -26.02 -1.39 11.21
CA ASP A 186 -25.27 -0.16 11.44
C ASP A 186 -24.34 0.25 10.27
N GLY A 187 -24.36 -0.47 9.14
CA GLY A 187 -23.55 -0.10 7.96
C GLY A 187 -23.29 -1.23 6.99
N TYR A 188 -22.34 -1.01 6.10
CA TYR A 188 -21.92 -1.98 5.10
C TYR A 188 -20.55 -2.53 5.47
N TYR A 189 -20.37 -3.84 5.32
CA TYR A 189 -19.17 -4.53 5.77
C TYR A 189 -18.62 -5.45 4.67
N ALA A 190 -17.31 -5.44 4.50
CA ALA A 190 -16.58 -6.38 3.67
C ALA A 190 -15.70 -7.26 4.56
N ASP A 191 -15.77 -8.59 4.38
CA ASP A 191 -14.91 -9.54 5.04
C ASP A 191 -13.75 -9.91 4.12
N ILE A 192 -12.56 -9.43 4.44
CA ILE A 192 -11.35 -9.51 3.62
C ILE A 192 -10.33 -10.41 4.32
N MET A 193 -9.63 -11.24 3.56
CA MET A 193 -8.46 -11.95 4.06
C MET A 193 -7.22 -11.04 3.91
N LEU A 194 -6.46 -10.86 4.97
CA LEU A 194 -5.19 -10.15 4.93
C LEU A 194 -4.07 -11.09 5.38
N SER A 195 -3.16 -11.39 4.47
CA SER A 195 -1.96 -12.18 4.76
C SER A 195 -0.98 -11.39 5.63
N PRO A 196 0.02 -12.07 6.24
CA PRO A 196 1.11 -11.39 6.95
C PRO A 196 1.80 -10.36 6.05
N TYR A 197 1.98 -9.14 6.59
CA TYR A 197 2.62 -8.03 5.88
C TYR A 197 2.01 -7.71 4.51
N GLU A 198 0.71 -7.91 4.36
CA GLU A 198 0.02 -7.61 3.11
C GLU A 198 -0.40 -6.15 3.01
N ALA A 199 -0.16 -5.58 1.83
CA ALA A 199 -0.81 -4.39 1.32
C ALA A 199 -1.66 -4.79 0.11
N VAL A 200 -2.92 -4.40 0.08
CA VAL A 200 -3.84 -4.70 -1.02
C VAL A 200 -4.72 -3.50 -1.33
N TYR A 201 -4.94 -3.25 -2.63
CA TYR A 201 -5.86 -2.23 -3.11
C TYR A 201 -7.01 -2.89 -3.85
N TYR A 202 -8.20 -2.30 -3.69
CA TYR A 202 -9.42 -2.71 -4.38
C TYR A 202 -10.02 -1.53 -5.12
N TYR A 203 -10.38 -1.71 -6.38
CA TYR A 203 -11.34 -0.82 -7.04
C TYR A 203 -12.68 -0.96 -6.34
N VAL A 204 -13.35 0.17 -6.11
CA VAL A 204 -14.64 0.21 -5.42
C VAL A 204 -15.72 0.49 -6.44
N ASN A 205 -16.60 -0.48 -6.67
CA ASN A 205 -17.78 -0.34 -7.51
C ASN A 205 -18.99 -0.21 -6.60
N GLU A 206 -19.45 1.04 -6.38
CA GLU A 206 -20.63 1.28 -5.55
C GLU A 206 -21.88 0.67 -6.21
N THR A 207 -22.71 0.05 -5.39
CA THR A 207 -23.98 -0.57 -5.82
C THR A 207 -25.13 0.07 -5.06
N GLU A 208 -26.26 0.28 -5.74
CA GLU A 208 -27.46 0.75 -5.06
C GLU A 208 -28.12 -0.40 -4.26
N PRO A 209 -28.67 -0.11 -3.06
CA PRO A 209 -29.41 -1.11 -2.30
C PRO A 209 -30.59 -1.64 -3.12
N GLY A 210 -30.55 -2.91 -3.51
CA GLY A 210 -31.62 -3.56 -4.28
C GLY A 210 -31.26 -4.01 -5.70
N GLN A 211 -30.11 -3.68 -6.24
CA GLN A 211 -29.56 -4.29 -7.45
C GLN A 211 -28.71 -5.52 -7.09
N GLN A 212 -29.34 -6.62 -6.74
CA GLN A 212 -28.66 -7.92 -6.81
C GLN A 212 -28.43 -8.25 -8.30
N LEU A 213 -27.18 -8.49 -8.65
CA LEU A 213 -26.81 -8.99 -9.98
C LEU A 213 -27.62 -10.27 -10.27
N GLN A 214 -28.42 -10.22 -11.34
CA GLN A 214 -29.13 -11.37 -11.89
C GLN A 214 -28.17 -12.36 -12.54
#